data_c1069da8f6f5bd5d8c9e00483d84a4cf
#
_entry.id   c1069da8f6f5bd5d8c9e00483d84a4cf
#
_cell.length_a   1.000
_cell.length_b   1.000
_cell.length_c   1.000
_cell.angle_alpha   90.00
_cell.angle_beta   90.00
_cell.angle_gamma   90.00
#
_symmetry.space_group_name_H-M   'P 1'
#
loop_
_entity.id
_entity.type
_entity.pdbx_description
1 polymer ?
#
loop_
_entity_poly.entity_id
_entity_poly.type
_entity_poly.pdbx_seq_one_letter_code
_entity_poly.pdbx_strand_id
1 'polypeptide(L)'
;MPGLKSGVSVSEALHHVAQSFRTGGVEEAEADARVLIGHALHLDRARLIAQSDRILEAREVTVISALATRRLRREPVSRIVGQKEFWSLPISVTPDVLVPRPETETVVEAALDFVMRSGLRLEKLRVLDIGT
;
A
#
# COMPACT_ATOMS: atom_id res chain seq x y z
N MET A 1 15.84 -2.23 -13.92
CA MET A 1 15.41 -3.49 -13.29
C MET A 1 15.69 -4.62 -14.29
N PRO A 2 16.41 -5.69 -13.95
CA PRO A 2 16.55 -6.84 -14.85
C PRO A 2 15.15 -7.39 -15.07
N GLY A 3 14.73 -7.42 -16.35
CA GLY A 3 13.34 -7.50 -16.74
C GLY A 3 12.62 -8.74 -16.26
N LEU A 4 11.48 -8.52 -15.61
CA LEU A 4 10.46 -9.53 -15.48
C LEU A 4 10.12 -10.01 -16.89
N LYS A 5 10.26 -11.30 -17.17
CA LYS A 5 10.00 -11.86 -18.50
C LYS A 5 8.49 -12.12 -18.65
N SER A 6 7.98 -12.03 -19.88
CA SER A 6 6.63 -12.51 -20.17
C SER A 6 6.55 -14.02 -19.95
N GLY A 7 5.38 -14.52 -19.55
CA GLY A 7 5.15 -15.95 -19.32
C GLY A 7 5.51 -16.44 -17.92
N VAL A 8 5.77 -15.54 -16.96
CA VAL A 8 5.93 -15.90 -15.55
C VAL A 8 4.58 -15.93 -14.85
N SER A 9 4.46 -16.74 -13.81
CA SER A 9 3.27 -16.76 -12.95
C SER A 9 3.24 -15.58 -11.98
N VAL A 10 2.09 -15.34 -11.37
CA VAL A 10 1.92 -14.32 -10.32
C VAL A 10 2.89 -14.56 -9.16
N SER A 11 3.05 -15.82 -8.73
CA SER A 11 3.98 -16.17 -7.64
C SER A 11 5.43 -15.92 -8.01
N GLU A 12 5.85 -16.25 -9.22
CA GLU A 12 7.21 -15.96 -9.71
C GLU A 12 7.47 -14.45 -9.79
N ALA A 13 6.48 -13.68 -10.27
CA ALA A 13 6.58 -12.22 -10.30
C ALA A 13 6.71 -11.61 -8.90
N LEU A 14 5.92 -12.10 -7.93
CA LEU A 14 6.02 -11.69 -6.53
C LEU A 14 7.42 -11.95 -5.97
N HIS A 15 7.94 -13.15 -6.18
CA HIS A 15 9.29 -13.52 -5.73
C HIS A 15 10.36 -12.63 -6.36
N HIS A 16 10.30 -12.44 -7.68
CA HIS A 16 11.27 -11.63 -8.43
C HIS A 16 11.26 -10.16 -8.01
N VAL A 17 10.08 -9.56 -7.85
CA VAL A 17 9.95 -8.16 -7.43
C VAL A 17 10.42 -7.99 -5.98
N ALA A 18 10.02 -8.88 -5.07
CA ALA A 18 10.48 -8.86 -3.68
C ALA A 18 12.01 -8.99 -3.59
N GLN A 19 12.60 -9.89 -4.37
CA GLN A 19 14.05 -10.04 -4.41
C GLN A 19 14.76 -8.77 -4.92
N SER A 20 14.20 -8.13 -5.96
CA SER A 20 14.73 -6.86 -6.47
C SER A 20 14.63 -5.74 -5.42
N PHE A 21 13.57 -5.71 -4.64
CA PHE A 21 13.38 -4.76 -3.56
C PHE A 21 14.36 -4.98 -2.41
N ARG A 22 14.59 -6.23 -1.99
CA ARG A 22 15.62 -6.57 -0.98
C ARG A 22 17.01 -6.11 -1.43
N THR A 23 17.39 -6.43 -2.66
CA THR A 23 18.67 -6.01 -3.23
C THR A 23 18.78 -4.48 -3.32
N GLY A 24 17.67 -3.80 -3.60
CA GLY A 24 17.57 -2.34 -3.60
C GLY A 24 17.48 -1.71 -2.21
N GLY A 25 17.52 -2.49 -1.12
CA GLY A 25 17.46 -2.00 0.26
C GLY A 25 16.09 -1.46 0.66
N VAL A 26 15.00 -2.03 0.14
CA VAL A 26 13.62 -1.75 0.58
C VAL A 26 13.34 -2.62 1.80
N GLU A 27 12.95 -2.00 2.92
CA GLU A 27 12.77 -2.69 4.21
C GLU A 27 11.62 -3.71 4.16
N GLU A 28 10.47 -3.32 3.64
CA GLU A 28 9.26 -4.16 3.57
C GLU A 28 9.07 -4.78 2.18
N ALA A 29 10.13 -5.38 1.64
CA ALA A 29 10.20 -5.84 0.25
C ALA A 29 9.04 -6.75 -0.18
N GLU A 30 8.63 -7.71 0.65
CA GLU A 30 7.55 -8.65 0.35
C GLU A 30 6.17 -8.00 0.44
N ALA A 31 5.97 -7.13 1.43
CA ALA A 31 4.71 -6.41 1.60
C ALA A 31 4.51 -5.44 0.43
N ASP A 32 5.53 -4.68 0.10
CA ASP A 32 5.52 -3.73 -1.01
C ASP A 32 5.28 -4.43 -2.36
N ALA A 33 5.95 -5.56 -2.61
CA ALA A 33 5.75 -6.34 -3.83
C ALA A 33 4.30 -6.83 -3.97
N ARG A 34 3.69 -7.32 -2.88
CA ARG A 34 2.29 -7.77 -2.87
C ARG A 34 1.33 -6.62 -3.17
N VAL A 35 1.52 -5.49 -2.53
CA VAL A 35 0.66 -4.32 -2.74
C VAL A 35 0.75 -3.82 -4.18
N LEU A 36 1.94 -3.68 -4.72
CA LEU A 36 2.15 -3.17 -6.08
C LEU A 36 1.64 -4.14 -7.15
N ILE A 37 1.86 -5.44 -7.00
CA ILE A 37 1.36 -6.44 -7.95
C ILE A 37 -0.16 -6.57 -7.83
N GLY A 38 -0.72 -6.59 -6.62
CA GLY A 38 -2.16 -6.57 -6.41
C GLY A 38 -2.82 -5.35 -7.06
N HIS A 39 -2.22 -4.16 -6.90
CA HIS A 39 -2.68 -2.94 -7.55
C HIS A 39 -2.63 -3.04 -9.10
N ALA A 40 -1.51 -3.52 -9.65
CA ALA A 40 -1.34 -3.68 -11.09
C ALA A 40 -2.34 -4.65 -11.73
N LEU A 41 -2.72 -5.68 -10.99
CA LEU A 41 -3.61 -6.75 -11.44
C LEU A 41 -5.08 -6.53 -11.03
N HIS A 42 -5.37 -5.48 -10.25
CA HIS A 42 -6.68 -5.24 -9.61
C HIS A 42 -7.16 -6.43 -8.76
N LEU A 43 -6.22 -7.07 -8.05
CA LEU A 43 -6.47 -8.22 -7.17
C LEU A 43 -6.26 -7.84 -5.71
N ASP A 44 -7.19 -8.23 -4.86
CA ASP A 44 -7.00 -8.22 -3.41
C ASP A 44 -6.04 -9.34 -2.97
N ARG A 45 -5.67 -9.34 -1.68
CA ARG A 45 -4.72 -10.31 -1.13
C ARG A 45 -5.20 -11.77 -1.31
N ALA A 46 -6.48 -12.04 -1.10
CA ALA A 46 -7.03 -13.39 -1.21
C ALA A 46 -6.99 -13.88 -2.66
N ARG A 47 -7.39 -13.02 -3.60
CA ARG A 47 -7.34 -13.32 -5.03
C ARG A 47 -5.92 -13.46 -5.56
N LEU A 48 -4.97 -12.69 -5.03
CA LEU A 48 -3.57 -12.80 -5.41
C LEU A 48 -2.99 -14.18 -5.04
N ILE A 49 -3.39 -14.72 -3.88
CA ILE A 49 -3.02 -16.07 -3.44
C ILE A 49 -3.74 -17.12 -4.29
N ALA A 50 -5.04 -16.99 -4.49
CA ALA A 50 -5.84 -17.94 -5.27
C ALA A 50 -5.40 -18.04 -6.74
N GLN A 51 -4.83 -16.97 -7.30
CA GLN A 51 -4.35 -16.90 -8.67
C GLN A 51 -2.81 -16.99 -8.78
N SER A 52 -2.15 -17.55 -7.79
CA SER A 52 -0.68 -17.63 -7.73
C SER A 52 -0.02 -18.26 -8.96
N ASP A 53 -0.68 -19.25 -9.56
CA ASP A 53 -0.19 -19.98 -10.73
C ASP A 53 -0.61 -19.36 -12.07
N ARG A 54 -1.44 -18.29 -12.04
CA ARG A 54 -1.87 -17.60 -13.26
C ARG A 54 -0.67 -16.97 -13.96
N ILE A 55 -0.57 -17.20 -15.26
CA ILE A 55 0.47 -16.61 -16.11
C ILE A 55 0.11 -15.14 -16.40
N LEU A 56 1.09 -14.27 -16.25
CA LEU A 56 0.96 -12.85 -16.52
C LEU A 56 1.00 -12.54 -18.02
N GLU A 57 0.14 -11.64 -18.46
CA GLU A 57 0.17 -11.08 -19.80
C GLU A 57 1.33 -10.06 -19.94
N ALA A 58 1.80 -9.86 -21.16
CA ALA A 58 2.92 -8.96 -21.44
C ALA A 58 2.65 -7.52 -20.95
N ARG A 59 1.41 -7.02 -21.08
CA ARG A 59 1.00 -5.70 -20.59
C ARG A 59 1.06 -5.61 -19.05
N GLU A 60 0.66 -6.68 -18.35
CA GLU A 60 0.70 -6.75 -16.89
C GLU A 60 2.15 -6.71 -16.39
N VAL A 61 3.03 -7.48 -17.03
CA VAL A 61 4.47 -7.45 -16.76
C VAL A 61 5.05 -6.05 -16.93
N THR A 62 4.63 -5.32 -17.98
CA THR A 62 5.07 -3.95 -18.23
C THR A 62 4.63 -3.01 -17.11
N VAL A 63 3.35 -3.09 -16.69
CA VAL A 63 2.82 -2.26 -15.59
C VAL A 63 3.54 -2.58 -14.29
N ILE A 64 3.67 -3.85 -13.92
CA ILE A 64 4.37 -4.29 -12.70
C ILE A 64 5.82 -3.77 -12.69
N SER A 65 6.52 -3.90 -13.80
CA SER A 65 7.91 -3.43 -13.93
C SER A 65 8.03 -1.91 -13.76
N ALA A 66 7.08 -1.16 -14.30
CA ALA A 66 7.03 0.30 -14.14
C ALA A 66 6.82 0.71 -12.68
N LEU A 67 5.85 0.09 -11.99
CA LEU A 67 5.56 0.35 -10.57
C LEU A 67 6.75 -0.03 -9.68
N ALA A 68 7.35 -1.20 -9.91
CA ALA A 68 8.53 -1.64 -9.18
C ALA A 68 9.73 -0.71 -9.37
N THR A 69 9.91 -0.17 -10.58
CA THR A 69 10.97 0.83 -10.85
C THR A 69 10.75 2.11 -10.05
N ARG A 70 9.53 2.60 -9.94
CA ARG A 70 9.17 3.76 -9.10
C ARG A 70 9.53 3.49 -7.63
N ARG A 71 9.19 2.31 -7.11
CA ARG A 71 9.51 1.93 -5.73
C ARG A 71 11.01 1.85 -5.47
N LEU A 72 11.80 1.30 -6.39
CA LEU A 72 13.26 1.27 -6.32
C LEU A 72 13.89 2.68 -6.32
N ARG A 73 13.21 3.68 -6.90
CA ARG A 73 13.57 5.09 -6.80
C ARG A 73 13.13 5.73 -5.48
N ARG A 74 12.74 4.93 -4.49
CA ARG A 74 12.31 5.35 -3.14
C ARG A 74 10.95 6.06 -3.11
N GLU A 75 10.15 5.99 -4.17
CA GLU A 75 8.79 6.49 -4.11
C GLU A 75 7.96 5.64 -3.14
N PRO A 76 7.22 6.25 -2.17
CA PRO A 76 6.38 5.50 -1.24
C PRO A 76 5.30 4.70 -1.96
N VAL A 77 5.04 3.45 -1.52
CA VAL A 77 4.01 2.57 -2.12
C VAL A 77 2.66 3.27 -2.17
N SER A 78 2.26 3.94 -1.10
CA SER A 78 1.00 4.69 -1.04
C SER A 78 0.86 5.77 -2.11
N ARG A 79 1.95 6.41 -2.51
CA ARG A 79 1.95 7.35 -3.64
C ARG A 79 1.89 6.66 -4.98
N ILE A 80 2.53 5.50 -5.11
CA ILE A 80 2.50 4.71 -6.33
C ILE A 80 1.09 4.20 -6.61
N VAL A 81 0.40 3.70 -5.58
CA VAL A 81 -0.98 3.18 -5.70
C VAL A 81 -2.05 4.27 -5.56
N GLY A 82 -1.67 5.47 -5.09
CA GLY A 82 -2.58 6.60 -4.90
C GLY A 82 -3.50 6.48 -3.68
N GLN A 83 -3.25 5.54 -2.79
CA GLN A 83 -4.10 5.25 -1.65
C GLN A 83 -3.30 4.69 -0.47
N LYS A 84 -3.73 5.02 0.76
CA LYS A 84 -3.24 4.44 2.01
C LYS A 84 -4.40 4.19 2.95
N GLU A 85 -4.37 3.06 3.64
CA GLU A 85 -5.27 2.82 4.76
C GLU A 85 -4.79 3.62 5.99
N PHE A 86 -5.72 4.31 6.63
CA PHE A 86 -5.51 5.01 7.89
C PHE A 86 -6.77 4.82 8.75
N TRP A 87 -6.61 4.27 9.94
CA TRP A 87 -7.73 3.93 10.84
C TRP A 87 -8.81 3.08 10.12
N SER A 88 -8.39 2.07 9.37
CA SER A 88 -9.25 1.21 8.52
C SER A 88 -10.04 1.96 7.44
N LEU A 89 -9.73 3.23 7.18
CA LEU A 89 -10.35 4.03 6.12
C LEU A 89 -9.38 4.18 4.94
N PRO A 90 -9.84 3.96 3.70
CA PRO A 90 -9.03 4.22 2.53
C PRO A 90 -8.90 5.73 2.28
N ILE A 91 -7.70 6.26 2.40
CA ILE A 91 -7.40 7.68 2.16
C ILE A 91 -6.66 7.82 0.84
N SER A 92 -7.13 8.70 -0.04
CA SER A 92 -6.45 9.04 -1.29
C SER A 92 -5.15 9.80 -1.00
N VAL A 93 -4.08 9.39 -1.67
CA VAL A 93 -2.75 10.01 -1.55
C VAL A 93 -2.36 10.57 -2.90
N THR A 94 -2.30 11.91 -3.00
CA THR A 94 -1.80 12.61 -4.20
C THR A 94 -0.36 13.09 -3.98
N PRO A 95 0.35 13.55 -5.03
CA PRO A 95 1.69 14.13 -4.88
C PRO A 95 1.75 15.31 -3.89
N ASP A 96 0.65 16.06 -3.75
CA ASP A 96 0.58 17.28 -2.95
C ASP A 96 0.18 17.03 -1.49
N VAL A 97 -0.19 15.80 -1.14
CA VAL A 97 -0.65 15.43 0.20
C VAL A 97 0.46 14.71 0.95
N LEU A 98 0.64 15.04 2.24
CA LEU A 98 1.50 14.28 3.13
C LEU A 98 0.93 12.88 3.34
N VAL A 99 1.77 11.85 3.17
CA VAL A 99 1.36 10.47 3.42
C VAL A 99 1.06 10.29 4.91
N PRO A 100 -0.16 9.87 5.30
CA PRO A 100 -0.50 9.63 6.70
C PRO A 100 0.47 8.63 7.34
N ARG A 101 0.94 8.94 8.55
CA ARG A 101 1.86 8.07 9.29
C ARG A 101 1.09 7.19 10.28
N PRO A 102 1.48 5.91 10.44
CA PRO A 102 0.82 5.00 11.37
C PRO A 102 0.77 5.53 12.80
N GLU A 103 1.81 6.23 13.25
CA GLU A 103 1.89 6.80 14.60
C GLU A 103 0.79 7.82 14.88
N THR A 104 0.25 8.47 13.84
CA THR A 104 -0.87 9.42 13.96
C THR A 104 -2.17 8.70 14.38
N GLU A 105 -2.33 7.41 14.12
CA GLU A 105 -3.47 6.61 14.57
C GLU A 105 -3.57 6.58 16.10
N THR A 106 -2.46 6.67 16.83
CA THR A 106 -2.43 6.77 18.28
C THR A 106 -3.16 8.01 18.80
N VAL A 107 -3.12 9.12 18.05
CA VAL A 107 -3.86 10.35 18.41
C VAL A 107 -5.36 10.11 18.28
N VAL A 108 -5.79 9.40 17.24
CA VAL A 108 -7.20 9.04 17.05
C VAL A 108 -7.67 8.12 18.19
N GLU A 109 -6.87 7.09 18.53
CA GLU A 109 -7.16 6.20 19.66
C GLU A 109 -7.33 6.97 20.98
N ALA A 110 -6.38 7.85 21.29
CA ALA A 110 -6.43 8.65 22.52
C ALA A 110 -7.66 9.55 22.56
N ALA A 111 -8.04 10.16 21.43
CA ALA A 111 -9.24 10.98 21.33
C ALA A 111 -10.52 10.17 21.54
N LEU A 112 -10.63 8.99 20.93
CA LEU A 112 -11.78 8.10 21.11
C LEU A 112 -11.90 7.59 22.55
N ASP A 113 -10.78 7.16 23.14
CA ASP A 113 -10.72 6.74 24.54
C ASP A 113 -11.17 7.84 25.50
N PHE A 114 -10.75 9.08 25.27
CA PHE A 114 -11.17 10.23 26.06
C PHE A 114 -12.68 10.43 25.97
N VAL A 115 -13.25 10.42 24.77
CA VAL A 115 -14.69 10.57 24.54
C VAL A 115 -15.47 9.46 25.24
N MET A 116 -15.04 8.21 25.09
CA MET A 116 -15.71 7.05 25.69
C MET A 116 -15.70 7.10 27.23
N ARG A 117 -14.58 7.52 27.84
CA ARG A 117 -14.45 7.62 29.31
C ARG A 117 -15.16 8.82 29.90
N SER A 118 -15.29 9.91 29.16
CA SER A 118 -15.91 11.15 29.64
C SER A 118 -17.43 11.14 29.67
N GLY A 119 -18.08 10.08 29.12
CA GLY A 119 -19.52 9.97 29.03
C GLY A 119 -20.18 11.03 28.13
N LEU A 120 -19.40 11.70 27.29
CA LEU A 120 -19.92 12.69 26.35
C LEU A 120 -20.83 12.03 25.31
N ARG A 121 -21.95 12.67 25.00
CA ARG A 121 -22.82 12.19 23.91
C ARG A 121 -22.24 12.57 22.57
N LEU A 122 -22.01 11.59 21.69
CA LEU A 122 -21.44 11.77 20.34
C LEU A 122 -22.21 12.81 19.51
N GLU A 123 -23.53 12.87 19.67
CA GLU A 123 -24.42 13.82 18.97
C GLU A 123 -24.15 15.30 19.31
N LYS A 124 -23.52 15.56 20.45
CA LYS A 124 -23.20 16.91 20.94
C LYS A 124 -21.70 17.21 20.89
N LEU A 125 -20.90 16.27 20.39
CA LEU A 125 -19.45 16.40 20.33
C LEU A 125 -19.08 17.38 19.21
N ARG A 126 -18.25 18.36 19.56
CA ARG A 126 -17.59 19.25 18.59
C ARG A 126 -16.10 18.98 18.67
N VAL A 127 -15.51 18.61 17.55
CA VAL A 127 -14.07 18.32 17.43
C VAL A 127 -13.45 19.38 16.52
N LEU A 128 -12.31 19.89 16.94
CA LEU A 128 -11.49 20.80 16.15
C LEU A 128 -10.12 20.15 15.96
N ASP A 129 -9.73 19.93 14.72
CA ASP A 129 -8.39 19.52 14.31
C ASP A 129 -7.64 20.74 13.77
N ILE A 130 -6.42 20.97 14.27
CA ILE A 130 -5.60 22.12 13.90
C ILE A 130 -4.29 21.62 13.33
N GLY A 131 -3.98 22.03 12.09
CA GLY A 131 -2.71 21.73 11.43
C GLY A 131 -2.71 20.44 10.60
N THR A 132 -3.86 20.01 10.15
CA THR A 132 -3.99 18.94 9.16
C THR A 132 -3.58 19.39 7.77
#